data_ed5f8f2c8c6f64e9d4b1df9c5eefe676
#
_entry.id   ed5f8f2c8c6f64e9d4b1df9c5eefe676
#
_cell.length_a   1.000
_cell.length_b   1.000
_cell.length_c   1.000
_cell.angle_alpha   90.00
_cell.angle_beta   90.00
_cell.angle_gamma   90.00
#
_symmetry.space_group_name_H-M   'P 1'
#
loop_
_entity.id
_entity.type
_entity.pdbx_description
1 polymer ?
#
loop_
_entity_poly.entity_id
_entity_poly.type
_entity_poly.pdbx_seq_one_letter_code
_entity_poly.pdbx_strand_id
1 'polypeptide(L)'
;MDIAVASQYFNVITDTVGTPSGEGNTYLPGDVIRASAEDIAKADLVIVRVASPKSNAPTTGYDENMKVPADYEYIPRSLQYRPYTADSAYVRFESIGGQITLEAFEGVYGTEYDYVKENRSYFGKTGTVSNEADLDFVLEIDELTGDVPLVLVMNLNSSMVWSEIEPSADAILVSFGGGRTHSARDEILFEIIAGNYEPSALLPMQQPLDMETVEAQYEDVPRDMECYVDANGNTYDFTFGLNWSGVIDDERVAKYNVEPIVGTNPLE
;
A
#
# COMPACT_ATOMS: atom_id res chain seq x y z
N MET A 1 3.94 -1.85 16.92
CA MET A 1 3.82 -3.21 17.52
C MET A 1 3.66 -3.07 19.04
N ASP A 2 2.94 -3.99 19.66
CA ASP A 2 2.77 -4.01 21.13
C ASP A 2 3.98 -4.69 21.77
N ILE A 3 4.79 -3.91 22.49
CA ILE A 3 6.04 -4.39 23.10
C ILE A 3 5.74 -5.38 24.24
N ALA A 4 4.62 -5.21 24.95
CA ALA A 4 4.26 -6.14 26.02
C ALA A 4 3.88 -7.52 25.47
N VAL A 5 3.27 -7.57 24.30
CA VAL A 5 3.00 -8.82 23.58
C VAL A 5 4.30 -9.40 23.03
N ALA A 6 5.14 -8.58 22.36
CA ALA A 6 6.43 -9.04 21.84
C ALA A 6 7.32 -9.67 22.91
N SER A 7 7.34 -9.09 24.12
CA SER A 7 8.14 -9.56 25.25
C SER A 7 7.71 -10.92 25.81
N GLN A 8 6.57 -11.47 25.37
CA GLN A 8 6.17 -12.84 25.71
C GLN A 8 6.87 -13.89 24.84
N TYR A 9 7.39 -13.48 23.69
CA TYR A 9 8.05 -14.34 22.71
C TYR A 9 9.55 -14.09 22.60
N PHE A 10 10.00 -12.85 22.82
CA PHE A 10 11.37 -12.41 22.53
C PHE A 10 11.96 -11.59 23.68
N ASN A 11 13.30 -11.54 23.73
CA ASN A 11 14.03 -10.50 24.46
C ASN A 11 14.07 -9.25 23.60
N VAL A 12 13.19 -8.29 23.90
CA VAL A 12 12.94 -7.15 23.01
C VAL A 12 13.94 -6.00 23.25
N ILE A 13 14.61 -5.57 22.20
CA ILE A 13 15.26 -4.29 22.11
C ILE A 13 14.35 -3.41 21.23
N THR A 14 14.10 -2.17 21.64
CA THR A 14 13.19 -1.30 20.90
C THR A 14 13.71 0.14 20.88
N ASP A 15 13.28 0.87 19.87
CA ASP A 15 13.38 2.32 19.87
C ASP A 15 12.71 2.91 21.12
N THR A 16 13.23 3.99 21.61
CA THR A 16 12.61 4.73 22.72
C THR A 16 11.93 5.97 22.19
N VAL A 17 10.83 6.34 22.80
CA VAL A 17 10.09 7.56 22.44
C VAL A 17 10.30 8.57 23.57
N GLY A 18 10.75 9.76 23.20
CA GLY A 18 10.92 10.88 24.12
C GLY A 18 9.56 11.34 24.69
N THR A 19 9.61 12.22 25.67
CA THR A 19 8.40 12.74 26.29
C THR A 19 7.61 13.60 25.28
N PRO A 20 6.34 13.29 25.01
CA PRO A 20 5.50 14.17 24.21
C PRO A 20 5.38 15.56 24.83
N SER A 21 5.25 16.59 24.01
CA SER A 21 5.07 17.96 24.43
C SER A 21 3.80 18.58 23.82
N GLY A 22 3.26 19.62 24.48
CA GLY A 22 2.04 20.27 24.06
C GLY A 22 0.75 19.57 24.55
N GLU A 23 -0.37 20.27 24.39
CA GLU A 23 -1.71 19.78 24.78
C GLU A 23 -2.73 20.06 23.66
N GLY A 24 -3.73 19.21 23.54
CA GLY A 24 -4.81 19.38 22.57
C GLY A 24 -4.29 19.43 21.12
N ASN A 25 -4.63 20.47 20.39
CA ASN A 25 -4.22 20.64 18.97
C ASN A 25 -2.72 20.97 18.79
N THR A 26 -2.00 21.21 19.88
CA THR A 26 -0.54 21.48 19.86
C THR A 26 0.29 20.30 20.36
N TYR A 27 -0.32 19.13 20.50
CA TYR A 27 0.38 17.90 20.87
C TYR A 27 1.45 17.56 19.83
N LEU A 28 2.70 17.45 20.29
CA LEU A 28 3.82 16.96 19.52
C LEU A 28 4.26 15.62 20.10
N PRO A 29 4.32 14.56 19.28
CA PRO A 29 4.91 13.29 19.73
C PRO A 29 6.36 13.53 20.15
N GLY A 30 6.85 12.74 21.09
CA GLY A 30 8.26 12.78 21.47
C GLY A 30 9.14 12.26 20.33
N ASP A 31 10.38 12.72 20.30
CA ASP A 31 11.36 12.25 19.33
C ASP A 31 11.59 10.75 19.49
N VAL A 32 11.70 10.05 18.37
CA VAL A 32 12.07 8.64 18.35
C VAL A 32 13.58 8.53 18.43
N ILE A 33 14.09 7.83 19.43
CA ILE A 33 15.50 7.52 19.59
C ILE A 33 15.69 6.07 19.18
N ARG A 34 16.40 5.85 18.09
CA ARG A 34 16.69 4.52 17.55
C ARG A 34 17.50 3.69 18.53
N ALA A 35 17.28 2.38 18.52
CA ALA A 35 18.19 1.42 19.10
C ALA A 35 19.58 1.60 18.48
N SER A 36 20.63 1.48 19.28
CA SER A 36 22.00 1.68 18.78
C SER A 36 22.38 0.57 17.78
N ALA A 37 23.26 0.89 16.83
CA ALA A 37 23.82 -0.11 15.91
C ALA A 37 24.47 -1.29 16.67
N GLU A 38 25.08 -1.02 17.86
CA GLU A 38 25.63 -2.08 18.73
C GLU A 38 24.56 -3.00 19.29
N ASP A 39 23.39 -2.47 19.63
CA ASP A 39 22.27 -3.28 20.14
C ASP A 39 21.59 -4.05 19.01
N ILE A 40 21.42 -3.43 17.84
CA ILE A 40 20.88 -4.09 16.63
C ILE A 40 21.80 -5.27 16.24
N ALA A 41 23.10 -5.08 16.22
CA ALA A 41 24.06 -6.15 15.89
C ALA A 41 24.07 -7.35 16.87
N LYS A 42 23.43 -7.22 18.04
CA LYS A 42 23.26 -8.31 19.01
C LYS A 42 21.93 -9.06 18.85
N ALA A 43 21.03 -8.53 18.02
CA ALA A 43 19.73 -9.14 17.80
C ALA A 43 19.85 -10.36 16.89
N ASP A 44 18.99 -11.35 17.12
CA ASP A 44 18.88 -12.52 16.24
C ASP A 44 18.04 -12.20 14.99
N LEU A 45 17.18 -11.19 15.09
CA LEU A 45 16.39 -10.64 13.97
C LEU A 45 15.89 -9.22 14.30
N VAL A 46 15.58 -8.47 13.28
CA VAL A 46 14.92 -7.17 13.37
C VAL A 46 13.52 -7.25 12.77
N ILE A 47 12.54 -6.67 13.44
CA ILE A 47 11.15 -6.64 12.96
C ILE A 47 10.72 -5.20 12.74
N VAL A 48 10.38 -4.85 11.51
CA VAL A 48 9.88 -3.53 11.13
C VAL A 48 8.44 -3.64 10.67
N ARG A 49 7.57 -2.72 11.13
CA ARG A 49 6.19 -2.64 10.66
C ARG A 49 5.95 -1.30 10.01
N VAL A 50 5.49 -1.35 8.76
CA VAL A 50 5.07 -0.19 7.96
C VAL A 50 3.73 -0.45 7.27
N ALA A 51 3.18 0.56 6.63
CA ALA A 51 1.95 0.43 5.84
C ALA A 51 2.25 0.62 4.35
N SER A 52 1.47 -0.03 3.49
CA SER A 52 1.51 0.22 2.05
C SER A 52 1.38 1.71 1.72
N PRO A 53 1.85 2.15 0.55
CA PRO A 53 1.77 3.54 0.12
C PRO A 53 0.36 4.13 0.30
N LYS A 54 0.29 5.26 0.98
CA LYS A 54 -0.96 6.01 1.23
C LYS A 54 -1.01 7.18 0.26
N SER A 55 -1.51 6.91 -0.94
CA SER A 55 -1.61 7.93 -1.97
C SER A 55 -2.34 9.17 -1.45
N ASN A 56 -1.75 10.32 -1.69
CA ASN A 56 -2.41 11.60 -1.49
C ASN A 56 -3.50 11.71 -2.55
N ALA A 57 -4.70 11.22 -2.23
CA ALA A 57 -5.84 11.47 -3.08
C ALA A 57 -6.02 12.99 -3.18
N PRO A 58 -6.30 13.53 -4.36
CA PRO A 58 -6.78 14.88 -4.43
C PRO A 58 -7.98 14.95 -3.50
N THR A 59 -7.92 15.83 -2.54
CA THR A 59 -9.11 16.19 -1.80
C THR A 59 -10.10 16.63 -2.87
N THR A 60 -11.19 15.91 -3.02
CA THR A 60 -12.34 16.38 -3.79
C THR A 60 -12.82 17.62 -3.06
N GLY A 61 -12.12 18.72 -3.31
CA GLY A 61 -12.48 20.01 -2.77
C GLY A 61 -13.66 20.50 -3.55
N TYR A 62 -14.83 20.01 -3.20
CA TYR A 62 -16.00 20.82 -3.45
C TYR A 62 -15.84 22.08 -2.63
N ASP A 63 -16.01 23.23 -3.26
CA ASP A 63 -16.10 24.50 -2.54
C ASP A 63 -17.33 24.50 -1.61
N GLU A 64 -17.52 25.56 -0.83
CA GLU A 64 -18.67 25.72 0.06
C GLU A 64 -20.03 25.59 -0.65
N ASN A 65 -20.06 25.71 -1.98
CA ASN A 65 -21.25 25.58 -2.83
C ASN A 65 -21.34 24.20 -3.52
N MET A 66 -20.53 23.23 -3.10
CA MET A 66 -20.45 21.90 -3.71
C MET A 66 -20.02 21.92 -5.19
N LYS A 67 -19.27 22.92 -5.62
CA LYS A 67 -18.70 23.03 -6.96
C LYS A 67 -17.25 22.52 -6.96
N VAL A 68 -16.87 21.84 -8.04
CA VAL A 68 -15.46 21.52 -8.30
C VAL A 68 -14.76 22.82 -8.69
N PRO A 69 -13.65 23.22 -8.01
CA PRO A 69 -12.90 24.41 -8.40
C PRO A 69 -12.48 24.35 -9.86
N ALA A 70 -12.48 25.51 -10.54
CA ALA A 70 -12.12 25.59 -11.94
C ALA A 70 -10.64 25.22 -12.22
N ASP A 71 -9.82 25.29 -11.19
CA ASP A 71 -8.39 24.93 -11.16
C ASP A 71 -8.13 23.55 -10.55
N TYR A 72 -9.17 22.72 -10.42
CA TYR A 72 -9.02 21.38 -9.89
C TYR A 72 -8.15 20.52 -10.82
N GLU A 73 -7.09 19.97 -10.26
CA GLU A 73 -6.20 19.08 -10.99
C GLU A 73 -6.42 17.63 -10.56
N TYR A 74 -6.64 16.77 -11.55
CA TYR A 74 -6.58 15.32 -11.32
C TYR A 74 -5.11 14.92 -11.20
N ILE A 75 -4.78 14.19 -10.15
CA ILE A 75 -3.46 13.59 -9.94
C ILE A 75 -3.59 12.07 -9.87
N PRO A 76 -2.59 11.31 -10.34
CA PRO A 76 -2.62 9.85 -10.27
C PRO A 76 -2.57 9.39 -8.82
N ARG A 77 -3.22 8.27 -8.53
CA ARG A 77 -2.97 7.53 -7.30
C ARG A 77 -1.64 6.80 -7.45
N SER A 78 -0.75 6.96 -6.48
CA SER A 78 0.49 6.21 -6.45
C SER A 78 0.34 4.94 -5.61
N LEU A 79 0.81 3.82 -6.14
CA LEU A 79 0.97 2.55 -5.43
C LEU A 79 2.42 2.29 -5.02
N GLN A 80 3.30 3.26 -5.24
CA GLN A 80 4.71 3.26 -4.82
C GLN A 80 4.97 4.38 -3.82
N TYR A 81 6.05 4.25 -3.02
CA TYR A 81 6.38 5.25 -2.00
C TYR A 81 6.97 6.51 -2.62
N ARG A 82 7.87 6.37 -3.60
CA ARG A 82 8.46 7.54 -4.28
C ARG A 82 7.46 8.21 -5.20
N PRO A 83 7.62 9.51 -5.47
CA PRO A 83 6.75 10.21 -6.41
C PRO A 83 6.62 9.50 -7.74
N TYR A 84 5.41 9.39 -8.25
CA TYR A 84 5.10 8.81 -9.56
C TYR A 84 4.57 9.88 -10.50
N THR A 85 5.17 10.03 -11.67
CA THR A 85 4.68 10.90 -12.74
C THR A 85 4.03 10.06 -13.83
N ALA A 86 2.77 10.33 -14.10
CA ALA A 86 1.94 9.58 -15.04
C ALA A 86 2.15 10.08 -16.48
N ASP A 87 3.26 9.73 -17.12
CA ASP A 87 3.66 10.19 -18.45
C ASP A 87 3.87 9.05 -19.46
N SER A 88 3.51 7.82 -19.08
CA SER A 88 3.60 6.67 -19.97
C SER A 88 2.58 6.72 -21.11
N ALA A 89 2.81 5.91 -22.15
CA ALA A 89 1.91 5.80 -23.31
C ALA A 89 0.52 5.22 -22.95
N TYR A 90 0.38 4.60 -21.79
CA TYR A 90 -0.88 4.01 -21.32
C TYR A 90 -1.78 5.03 -20.62
N VAL A 91 -1.21 6.12 -20.12
CA VAL A 91 -1.99 7.20 -19.50
C VAL A 91 -2.71 8.02 -20.57
N ARG A 92 -4.02 8.08 -20.47
CA ARG A 92 -4.83 8.82 -21.45
C ARG A 92 -4.58 10.31 -21.34
N PHE A 93 -4.16 10.94 -22.44
CA PHE A 93 -3.98 12.39 -22.53
C PHE A 93 -5.33 13.13 -22.42
N GLU A 94 -6.40 12.54 -22.97
CA GLU A 94 -7.77 13.05 -22.83
C GLU A 94 -8.64 11.99 -22.18
N SER A 95 -9.26 12.32 -21.05
CA SER A 95 -10.20 11.45 -20.35
C SER A 95 -11.45 12.26 -20.01
N ILE A 96 -12.47 12.14 -20.84
CA ILE A 96 -13.72 12.89 -20.67
C ILE A 96 -14.56 12.23 -19.57
N GLY A 97 -14.70 12.89 -18.45
CA GLY A 97 -15.41 12.41 -17.26
C GLY A 97 -16.93 12.61 -17.29
N GLY A 98 -17.50 13.09 -18.38
CA GLY A 98 -18.93 13.36 -18.48
C GLY A 98 -19.27 14.85 -18.38
N GLN A 99 -20.53 15.16 -18.19
CA GLN A 99 -21.03 16.53 -18.09
C GLN A 99 -21.04 16.98 -16.63
N ILE A 100 -20.32 18.08 -16.34
CA ILE A 100 -20.43 18.76 -15.04
C ILE A 100 -21.29 19.99 -15.25
N THR A 101 -22.28 20.17 -14.39
CA THR A 101 -23.02 21.43 -14.29
C THR A 101 -22.20 22.42 -13.48
N LEU A 102 -21.71 23.49 -14.11
CA LEU A 102 -20.99 24.55 -13.42
C LEU A 102 -21.89 25.33 -12.42
N GLU A 103 -23.21 25.19 -12.55
CA GLU A 103 -24.21 25.86 -11.72
C GLU A 103 -25.26 24.88 -11.19
N ALA A 104 -24.80 23.79 -10.59
CA ALA A 104 -25.67 22.67 -10.21
C ALA A 104 -26.76 22.98 -9.15
N PHE A 105 -26.72 24.13 -8.51
CA PHE A 105 -27.61 24.42 -7.36
C PHE A 105 -28.44 25.71 -7.44
N GLU A 106 -28.35 26.51 -8.48
CA GLU A 106 -29.26 27.64 -8.67
C GLU A 106 -30.60 27.28 -9.32
N GLY A 107 -30.79 26.01 -9.67
CA GLY A 107 -31.92 25.56 -10.46
C GLY A 107 -32.97 24.84 -9.67
N VAL A 108 -34.05 25.52 -9.36
CA VAL A 108 -35.36 24.90 -9.24
C VAL A 108 -35.81 24.54 -10.66
N TYR A 109 -36.45 23.39 -10.85
CA TYR A 109 -36.99 22.87 -12.11
C TYR A 109 -37.26 23.90 -13.21
N GLY A 110 -36.47 23.83 -14.30
CA GLY A 110 -36.73 24.62 -15.49
C GLY A 110 -35.65 25.61 -15.91
N THR A 111 -34.50 25.63 -15.26
CA THR A 111 -33.34 26.45 -15.69
C THR A 111 -32.47 25.69 -16.70
N GLU A 112 -31.98 26.41 -17.71
CA GLU A 112 -31.03 25.92 -18.69
C GLU A 112 -29.67 25.75 -17.99
N TYR A 113 -29.09 24.55 -18.00
CA TYR A 113 -27.82 24.26 -17.37
C TYR A 113 -26.69 24.33 -18.42
N ASP A 114 -25.67 25.11 -18.15
CA ASP A 114 -24.43 25.06 -18.92
C ASP A 114 -23.63 23.82 -18.52
N TYR A 115 -23.59 22.86 -19.43
CA TYR A 115 -22.83 21.63 -19.25
C TYR A 115 -21.45 21.77 -19.87
N VAL A 116 -20.41 21.61 -19.08
CA VAL A 116 -19.03 21.54 -19.56
C VAL A 116 -18.56 20.11 -19.47
N LYS A 117 -17.92 19.62 -20.52
CA LYS A 117 -17.22 18.33 -20.49
C LYS A 117 -15.93 18.51 -19.71
N GLU A 118 -15.77 17.70 -18.67
CA GLU A 118 -14.56 17.71 -17.84
C GLU A 118 -13.52 16.74 -18.40
N ASN A 119 -12.31 17.22 -18.60
CA ASN A 119 -11.17 16.35 -18.84
C ASN A 119 -10.56 15.93 -17.50
N ARG A 120 -10.71 14.64 -17.15
CA ARG A 120 -10.17 14.01 -15.94
C ARG A 120 -8.82 13.38 -16.14
N SER A 121 -8.12 13.71 -17.22
CA SER A 121 -6.78 13.21 -17.45
C SER A 121 -5.83 13.71 -16.36
N TYR A 122 -4.99 12.81 -15.89
CA TYR A 122 -3.85 13.10 -15.02
C TYR A 122 -2.51 12.93 -15.74
N PHE A 123 -2.52 12.89 -17.08
CA PHE A 123 -1.30 12.79 -17.88
C PHE A 123 -0.31 13.92 -17.55
N GLY A 124 0.95 13.53 -17.31
CA GLY A 124 2.03 14.44 -16.93
C GLY A 124 1.94 14.98 -15.50
N LYS A 125 0.98 14.51 -14.68
CA LYS A 125 0.86 14.89 -13.27
C LYS A 125 1.61 13.92 -12.38
N THR A 126 2.06 14.42 -11.22
CA THR A 126 2.81 13.63 -10.25
C THR A 126 1.96 13.34 -9.03
N GLY A 127 1.77 12.05 -8.74
CA GLY A 127 1.21 11.55 -7.50
C GLY A 127 2.28 11.36 -6.43
N THR A 128 1.91 11.60 -5.18
CA THR A 128 2.75 11.37 -4.01
C THR A 128 2.00 10.59 -2.94
N VAL A 129 2.70 10.14 -1.92
CA VAL A 129 2.13 9.44 -0.77
C VAL A 129 2.43 10.20 0.52
N SER A 130 1.56 10.04 1.52
CA SER A 130 1.73 10.71 2.81
C SER A 130 2.69 9.98 3.75
N ASN A 131 3.08 8.76 3.42
CA ASN A 131 3.96 7.90 4.22
C ASN A 131 5.22 7.45 3.48
N GLU A 132 5.79 8.29 2.63
CA GLU A 132 7.08 8.04 1.98
C GLU A 132 8.20 7.75 3.00
N ALA A 133 8.13 8.39 4.17
CA ALA A 133 9.04 8.16 5.28
C ALA A 133 9.04 6.70 5.81
N ASP A 134 8.00 5.90 5.54
CA ASP A 134 7.99 4.48 5.89
C ASP A 134 9.06 3.72 5.08
N LEU A 135 9.25 4.08 3.81
CA LEU A 135 10.31 3.51 2.97
C LEU A 135 11.69 3.96 3.47
N ASP A 136 11.89 5.27 3.69
CA ASP A 136 13.16 5.80 4.19
C ASP A 136 13.56 5.11 5.49
N PHE A 137 12.59 4.85 6.37
CA PHE A 137 12.81 4.14 7.61
C PHE A 137 13.26 2.68 7.39
N VAL A 138 12.64 1.95 6.46
CA VAL A 138 13.05 0.57 6.17
C VAL A 138 14.46 0.52 5.59
N LEU A 139 14.78 1.42 4.64
CA LEU A 139 16.11 1.51 4.05
C LEU A 139 17.19 1.87 5.09
N GLU A 140 16.89 2.80 6.02
CA GLU A 140 17.79 3.13 7.14
C GLU A 140 18.07 1.91 8.04
N ILE A 141 17.01 1.15 8.35
CA ILE A 141 17.16 -0.04 9.20
C ILE A 141 17.94 -1.15 8.48
N ASP A 142 17.69 -1.38 7.20
CA ASP A 142 18.42 -2.34 6.39
C ASP A 142 19.93 -2.04 6.40
N GLU A 143 20.33 -0.78 6.21
CA GLU A 143 21.73 -0.36 6.33
C GLU A 143 22.32 -0.62 7.73
N LEU A 144 21.51 -0.50 8.79
CA LEU A 144 21.95 -0.68 10.18
C LEU A 144 22.01 -2.15 10.59
N THR A 145 21.18 -3.00 10.02
CA THR A 145 21.10 -4.43 10.39
C THR A 145 22.28 -5.24 9.84
N GLY A 146 22.81 -4.86 8.67
CA GLY A 146 23.87 -5.61 8.01
C GLY A 146 23.48 -7.06 7.75
N ASP A 147 24.14 -8.01 8.41
CA ASP A 147 23.84 -9.45 8.28
C ASP A 147 22.70 -9.95 9.21
N VAL A 148 22.11 -9.08 10.03
CA VAL A 148 20.99 -9.47 10.91
C VAL A 148 19.69 -9.52 10.10
N PRO A 149 18.96 -10.64 10.07
CA PRO A 149 17.75 -10.78 9.27
C PRO A 149 16.69 -9.72 9.60
N LEU A 150 16.13 -9.10 8.56
CA LEU A 150 15.06 -8.12 8.65
C LEU A 150 13.71 -8.73 8.23
N VAL A 151 12.80 -8.78 9.18
CA VAL A 151 11.40 -9.19 8.95
C VAL A 151 10.52 -7.97 8.77
N LEU A 152 10.00 -7.79 7.58
CA LEU A 152 9.09 -6.70 7.25
C LEU A 152 7.64 -7.12 7.49
N VAL A 153 6.94 -6.41 8.34
CA VAL A 153 5.50 -6.56 8.56
C VAL A 153 4.77 -5.46 7.80
N MET A 154 4.19 -5.83 6.68
CA MET A 154 3.48 -4.89 5.81
C MET A 154 1.99 -4.85 6.12
N ASN A 155 1.49 -3.70 6.52
CA ASN A 155 0.05 -3.41 6.56
C ASN A 155 -0.43 -3.04 5.15
N LEU A 156 -0.99 -4.02 4.43
CA LEU A 156 -1.42 -3.83 3.05
C LEU A 156 -2.88 -3.39 2.99
N ASN A 157 -3.13 -2.18 2.48
CA ASN A 157 -4.48 -1.64 2.29
C ASN A 157 -4.98 -1.78 0.84
N SER A 158 -4.04 -1.92 -0.10
CA SER A 158 -4.27 -2.09 -1.54
C SER A 158 -3.07 -2.80 -2.14
N SER A 159 -3.13 -3.19 -3.41
CA SER A 159 -1.93 -3.56 -4.16
C SER A 159 -0.88 -2.44 -4.08
N MET A 160 0.40 -2.80 -4.18
CA MET A 160 1.50 -1.85 -4.16
C MET A 160 2.66 -2.33 -5.04
N VAL A 161 3.52 -1.40 -5.43
CA VAL A 161 4.80 -1.70 -6.08
C VAL A 161 5.80 -2.14 -5.00
N TRP A 162 6.33 -3.34 -5.14
CA TRP A 162 7.21 -3.95 -4.14
C TRP A 162 8.69 -3.67 -4.37
N SER A 163 9.08 -3.34 -5.60
CA SER A 163 10.49 -3.17 -5.99
C SER A 163 11.27 -2.13 -5.17
N GLU A 164 10.56 -1.20 -4.51
CA GLU A 164 11.21 -0.18 -3.68
C GLU A 164 11.60 -0.68 -2.28
N ILE A 165 10.91 -1.69 -1.74
CA ILE A 165 11.01 -2.06 -0.33
C ILE A 165 11.32 -3.54 -0.10
N GLU A 166 10.85 -4.43 -0.99
CA GLU A 166 11.04 -5.88 -0.85
C GLU A 166 12.52 -6.30 -0.79
N PRO A 167 13.43 -5.70 -1.60
CA PRO A 167 14.85 -6.09 -1.58
C PRO A 167 15.57 -5.87 -0.25
N SER A 168 15.00 -5.06 0.65
CA SER A 168 15.54 -4.79 1.99
C SER A 168 15.07 -5.79 3.05
N ALA A 169 14.27 -6.79 2.70
CA ALA A 169 13.68 -7.70 3.67
C ALA A 169 14.05 -9.16 3.39
N ASP A 170 14.49 -9.88 4.42
CA ASP A 170 14.71 -11.33 4.34
C ASP A 170 13.41 -12.14 4.43
N ALA A 171 12.39 -11.57 5.07
CA ALA A 171 11.04 -12.15 5.12
C ALA A 171 9.98 -11.06 5.21
N ILE A 172 8.85 -11.30 4.54
CA ILE A 172 7.71 -10.38 4.54
C ILE A 172 6.46 -11.06 5.05
N LEU A 173 5.84 -10.45 6.05
CA LEU A 173 4.52 -10.82 6.54
C LEU A 173 3.51 -9.74 6.16
N VAL A 174 2.50 -10.13 5.39
CA VAL A 174 1.45 -9.22 4.96
C VAL A 174 0.23 -9.34 5.87
N SER A 175 -0.24 -8.19 6.35
CA SER A 175 -1.46 -8.08 7.15
C SER A 175 -2.46 -7.18 6.44
N PHE A 176 -3.69 -7.65 6.24
CA PHE A 176 -4.76 -6.88 5.61
C PHE A 176 -5.66 -6.21 6.64
N GLY A 177 -6.01 -4.97 6.34
CA GLY A 177 -7.04 -4.22 7.04
C GLY A 177 -6.63 -3.52 8.34
N GLY A 178 -7.19 -2.34 8.54
CA GLY A 178 -6.93 -1.41 9.64
C GLY A 178 -7.92 -1.50 10.81
N GLY A 179 -8.08 -2.63 11.47
CA GLY A 179 -8.92 -2.70 12.68
C GLY A 179 -8.23 -2.16 13.94
N ARG A 180 -9.00 -1.64 14.88
CA ARG A 180 -8.52 -0.95 16.09
C ARG A 180 -7.94 -1.85 17.19
N THR A 181 -7.90 -3.16 17.02
CA THR A 181 -7.36 -4.10 18.02
C THR A 181 -6.00 -4.61 17.58
N HIS A 182 -4.95 -3.89 17.93
CA HIS A 182 -3.58 -4.25 17.58
C HIS A 182 -3.07 -5.50 18.31
N SER A 183 -3.42 -5.66 19.59
CA SER A 183 -2.83 -6.71 20.44
C SER A 183 -3.08 -8.15 19.95
N ALA A 184 -4.30 -8.49 19.54
CA ALA A 184 -4.61 -9.85 19.06
C ALA A 184 -3.93 -10.18 17.72
N ARG A 185 -3.66 -9.16 16.90
CA ARG A 185 -2.90 -9.32 15.64
C ARG A 185 -1.42 -9.47 15.90
N ASP A 186 -0.90 -8.75 16.85
CA ASP A 186 0.49 -8.81 17.24
C ASP A 186 0.82 -10.18 17.83
N GLU A 187 -0.09 -10.77 18.62
CA GLU A 187 0.05 -12.12 19.14
C GLU A 187 0.21 -13.16 18.01
N ILE A 188 -0.70 -13.16 17.02
CA ILE A 188 -0.63 -14.08 15.88
C ILE A 188 0.64 -13.84 15.06
N LEU A 189 1.00 -12.58 14.85
CA LEU A 189 2.22 -12.20 14.13
C LEU A 189 3.46 -12.79 14.81
N PHE A 190 3.59 -12.61 16.12
CA PHE A 190 4.73 -13.13 16.88
C PHE A 190 4.74 -14.65 16.98
N GLU A 191 3.58 -15.30 17.01
CA GLU A 191 3.49 -16.76 16.90
C GLU A 191 4.08 -17.28 15.58
N ILE A 192 3.82 -16.57 14.47
CA ILE A 192 4.39 -16.91 13.16
C ILE A 192 5.90 -16.66 13.15
N ILE A 193 6.36 -15.48 13.59
CA ILE A 193 7.79 -15.13 13.59
C ILE A 193 8.58 -16.04 14.53
N ALA A 194 8.01 -16.42 15.66
CA ALA A 194 8.62 -17.36 16.58
C ALA A 194 8.63 -18.82 16.09
N GLY A 195 8.01 -19.11 14.92
CA GLY A 195 7.94 -20.45 14.37
C GLY A 195 6.92 -21.38 15.03
N ASN A 196 6.02 -20.84 15.86
CA ASN A 196 4.99 -21.62 16.55
C ASN A 196 3.77 -21.89 15.65
N TYR A 197 3.54 -21.06 14.66
CA TYR A 197 2.40 -21.16 13.75
C TYR A 197 2.85 -20.99 12.29
N GLU A 198 2.51 -21.93 11.44
CA GLU A 198 2.86 -21.90 10.02
C GLU A 198 2.00 -20.92 9.24
N PRO A 199 2.59 -20.02 8.42
CA PRO A 199 1.81 -19.17 7.52
C PRO A 199 1.01 -20.01 6.53
N SER A 200 -0.21 -19.61 6.24
CA SER A 200 -1.13 -20.41 5.42
C SER A 200 -2.02 -19.60 4.48
N ALA A 201 -1.91 -18.27 4.51
CA ALA A 201 -2.73 -17.40 3.70
C ALA A 201 -2.13 -17.21 2.28
N LEU A 202 -3.00 -16.86 1.36
CA LEU A 202 -2.67 -16.56 -0.03
C LEU A 202 -3.00 -15.11 -0.33
N LEU A 203 -2.23 -14.46 -1.23
CA LEU A 203 -2.52 -13.11 -1.69
C LEU A 203 -3.90 -13.05 -2.37
N PRO A 204 -4.78 -12.14 -1.94
CA PRO A 204 -6.12 -12.01 -2.52
C PRO A 204 -6.16 -11.12 -3.76
N MET A 205 -5.03 -10.57 -4.20
CA MET A 205 -4.91 -9.65 -5.32
C MET A 205 -3.51 -9.69 -5.92
N GLN A 206 -3.42 -9.36 -7.20
CA GLN A 206 -2.14 -9.17 -7.90
C GLN A 206 -1.37 -7.98 -7.32
N GLN A 207 -0.04 -8.09 -7.31
CA GLN A 207 0.85 -7.01 -6.93
C GLN A 207 1.61 -6.56 -8.18
N PRO A 208 1.47 -5.29 -8.61
CA PRO A 208 2.05 -4.82 -9.86
C PRO A 208 3.57 -4.83 -9.86
N LEU A 209 4.13 -5.07 -11.04
CA LEU A 209 5.56 -4.91 -11.28
C LEU A 209 6.00 -3.46 -11.01
N ASP A 210 5.24 -2.50 -11.56
CA ASP A 210 5.46 -1.06 -11.44
C ASP A 210 4.17 -0.27 -11.72
N MET A 211 4.26 1.05 -11.72
CA MET A 211 3.12 1.92 -11.99
C MET A 211 2.73 1.93 -13.48
N GLU A 212 3.66 1.67 -14.40
CA GLU A 212 3.34 1.58 -15.83
C GLU A 212 2.43 0.39 -16.11
N THR A 213 2.69 -0.74 -15.46
CA THR A 213 1.84 -1.93 -15.49
C THR A 213 0.42 -1.63 -14.97
N VAL A 214 0.31 -0.83 -13.92
CA VAL A 214 -1.00 -0.38 -13.40
C VAL A 214 -1.77 0.45 -14.42
N GLU A 215 -1.09 1.35 -15.13
CA GLU A 215 -1.70 2.19 -16.17
C GLU A 215 -2.08 1.40 -17.43
N ALA A 216 -1.36 0.32 -17.72
CA ALA A 216 -1.61 -0.55 -18.87
C ALA A 216 -2.82 -1.46 -18.68
N GLN A 217 -3.27 -1.66 -17.44
CA GLN A 217 -4.38 -2.54 -17.09
C GLN A 217 -5.70 -2.05 -17.70
N TYR A 218 -6.52 -2.99 -18.17
CA TYR A 218 -7.89 -2.72 -18.60
C TYR A 218 -8.85 -2.89 -17.42
N GLU A 219 -9.73 -1.93 -17.23
CA GLU A 219 -10.66 -1.87 -16.08
C GLU A 219 -11.59 -3.10 -15.94
N ASP A 220 -11.88 -3.77 -17.03
CA ASP A 220 -12.81 -4.90 -17.13
C ASP A 220 -12.16 -6.25 -17.46
N VAL A 221 -10.83 -6.28 -17.54
CA VAL A 221 -10.06 -7.50 -17.80
C VAL A 221 -9.39 -7.95 -16.50
N PRO A 222 -9.85 -9.04 -15.88
CA PRO A 222 -9.23 -9.53 -14.67
C PRO A 222 -7.88 -10.21 -14.96
N ARG A 223 -6.91 -9.99 -14.07
CA ARG A 223 -5.56 -10.61 -14.11
C ARG A 223 -4.73 -10.28 -15.35
N ASP A 224 -4.92 -9.11 -15.93
CA ASP A 224 -4.11 -8.62 -17.05
C ASP A 224 -2.87 -7.81 -16.62
N MET A 225 -2.67 -7.64 -15.32
CA MET A 225 -1.57 -6.89 -14.76
C MET A 225 -0.31 -7.77 -14.64
N GLU A 226 0.83 -7.29 -15.15
CA GLU A 226 2.12 -7.92 -14.91
C GLU A 226 2.51 -7.79 -13.44
N CYS A 227 2.84 -8.93 -12.81
CA CYS A 227 3.11 -8.98 -11.39
C CYS A 227 4.59 -8.82 -11.07
N TYR A 228 4.89 -8.28 -9.90
CA TYR A 228 6.23 -8.24 -9.35
C TYR A 228 6.80 -9.66 -9.18
N VAL A 229 8.08 -9.82 -9.50
CA VAL A 229 8.84 -11.05 -9.30
C VAL A 229 10.05 -10.77 -8.42
N ASP A 230 10.17 -11.47 -7.30
CA ASP A 230 11.30 -11.33 -6.39
C ASP A 230 12.60 -11.98 -6.91
N ALA A 231 13.70 -11.78 -6.19
CA ALA A 231 15.01 -12.36 -6.55
C ALA A 231 15.03 -13.89 -6.53
N ASN A 232 14.09 -14.55 -5.88
CA ASN A 232 13.96 -16.00 -5.82
C ASN A 232 13.08 -16.55 -6.96
N GLY A 233 12.52 -15.68 -7.79
CA GLY A 233 11.61 -16.03 -8.89
C GLY A 233 10.16 -16.24 -8.46
N ASN A 234 9.77 -15.81 -7.27
CA ASN A 234 8.38 -15.87 -6.84
C ASN A 234 7.59 -14.72 -7.45
N THR A 235 6.50 -15.03 -8.12
CA THR A 235 5.59 -14.03 -8.70
C THR A 235 4.52 -13.67 -7.68
N TYR A 236 4.39 -12.39 -7.36
CA TYR A 236 3.42 -11.89 -6.38
C TYR A 236 2.03 -11.74 -7.01
N ASP A 237 1.53 -12.85 -7.54
CA ASP A 237 0.23 -12.94 -8.20
C ASP A 237 -0.88 -13.31 -7.21
N PHE A 238 -2.11 -13.25 -7.68
CA PHE A 238 -3.28 -13.76 -6.99
C PHE A 238 -3.06 -15.24 -6.60
N THR A 239 -3.35 -15.58 -5.36
CA THR A 239 -3.11 -16.88 -4.73
C THR A 239 -1.66 -17.22 -4.41
N PHE A 240 -0.70 -16.33 -4.62
CA PHE A 240 0.65 -16.54 -4.12
C PHE A 240 0.70 -16.52 -2.59
N GLY A 241 1.49 -17.40 -2.01
CA GLY A 241 1.78 -17.45 -0.58
C GLY A 241 2.91 -18.43 -0.28
N LEU A 242 3.57 -18.20 0.84
CA LEU A 242 4.65 -19.05 1.33
C LEU A 242 4.27 -19.71 2.66
N ASN A 243 4.75 -20.91 2.84
CA ASN A 243 4.82 -21.60 4.14
C ASN A 243 6.25 -22.07 4.40
N TRP A 244 6.48 -22.83 5.45
CA TRP A 244 7.83 -23.31 5.78
C TRP A 244 8.41 -24.31 4.75
N SER A 245 7.57 -24.87 3.89
CA SER A 245 8.00 -25.76 2.81
C SER A 245 8.30 -25.02 1.50
N GLY A 246 8.04 -23.70 1.43
CA GLY A 246 8.17 -22.87 0.25
C GLY A 246 6.85 -22.37 -0.29
N VAL A 247 6.73 -22.26 -1.62
CA VAL A 247 5.49 -21.80 -2.26
C VAL A 247 4.34 -22.75 -1.98
N ILE A 248 3.22 -22.20 -1.53
CA ILE A 248 1.98 -22.97 -1.32
C ILE A 248 1.42 -23.37 -2.69
N ASP A 249 1.37 -24.66 -2.96
CA ASP A 249 0.77 -25.25 -4.17
C ASP A 249 -0.05 -26.47 -3.77
N ASP A 250 -1.23 -26.24 -3.19
CA ASP A 250 -2.11 -27.28 -2.70
C ASP A 250 -3.59 -26.99 -3.05
N GLU A 251 -4.50 -27.71 -2.42
CA GLU A 251 -5.95 -27.58 -2.64
C GLU A 251 -6.48 -26.16 -2.41
N ARG A 252 -5.79 -25.32 -1.61
CA ARG A 252 -6.15 -23.90 -1.41
C ARG A 252 -5.97 -23.12 -2.69
N VAL A 253 -4.82 -23.29 -3.37
CA VAL A 253 -4.54 -22.65 -4.66
C VAL A 253 -5.53 -23.15 -5.70
N ALA A 254 -5.71 -24.48 -5.80
CA ALA A 254 -6.66 -25.07 -6.74
C ALA A 254 -8.10 -24.58 -6.52
N LYS A 255 -8.49 -24.31 -5.29
CA LYS A 255 -9.81 -23.80 -4.94
C LYS A 255 -10.04 -22.35 -5.36
N TYR A 256 -9.03 -21.48 -5.20
CA TYR A 256 -9.18 -20.04 -5.38
C TYR A 256 -8.64 -19.55 -6.73
N ASN A 257 -7.66 -20.24 -7.32
CA ASN A 257 -7.08 -19.88 -8.60
C ASN A 257 -7.91 -20.43 -9.76
N VAL A 258 -9.19 -20.03 -9.80
CA VAL A 258 -10.10 -20.37 -10.90
C VAL A 258 -10.02 -19.31 -12.00
N GLU A 259 -10.30 -19.74 -13.24
CA GLU A 259 -10.38 -18.80 -14.35
C GLU A 259 -11.41 -17.71 -14.09
N PRO A 260 -11.07 -16.45 -14.39
CA PRO A 260 -12.02 -15.35 -14.25
C PRO A 260 -13.24 -15.55 -15.15
N ILE A 261 -14.40 -15.18 -14.64
CA ILE A 261 -15.62 -15.12 -15.48
C ILE A 261 -15.50 -13.85 -16.32
N VAL A 262 -15.05 -14.00 -17.54
CA VAL A 262 -15.07 -12.92 -18.52
C VAL A 262 -16.49 -12.86 -19.10
N GLY A 263 -17.17 -11.75 -18.87
CA GLY A 263 -18.49 -11.52 -19.46
C GLY A 263 -18.36 -11.52 -20.99
N THR A 264 -19.17 -12.30 -21.67
CA THR A 264 -19.32 -12.13 -23.12
C THR A 264 -19.93 -10.76 -23.35
N ASN A 265 -19.20 -9.88 -24.07
CA ASN A 265 -19.74 -8.58 -24.42
C ASN A 265 -21.04 -8.76 -25.21
N PRO A 266 -22.22 -8.34 -24.70
CA PRO A 266 -23.48 -8.53 -25.42
C PRO A 266 -23.60 -7.62 -26.64
N LEU A 267 -22.54 -6.85 -26.98
CA LEU A 267 -22.50 -5.93 -28.10
C LEU A 267 -21.57 -6.38 -29.24
N GLU A 268 -21.06 -7.62 -29.20
CA GLU A 268 -20.41 -8.28 -30.34
C GLU A 268 -21.42 -9.11 -31.14
#